data_d6da9ca6c5a3fa9ee26cf1948ad00c47
#
_entry.id   d6da9ca6c5a3fa9ee26cf1948ad00c47
#
_cell.length_a   1.000
_cell.length_b   1.000
_cell.length_c   1.000
_cell.angle_alpha   90.00
_cell.angle_beta   90.00
_cell.angle_gamma   90.00
#
_symmetry.space_group_name_H-M   'P 1'
#
loop_
_entity.id
_entity.type
_entity.pdbx_description
1 polymer ?
#
loop_
_entity_poly.entity_id
_entity_poly.type
_entity_poly.pdbx_seq_one_letter_code
_entity_poly.pdbx_strand_id
1 'polypeptide(L)'
;MKRLLKNWGMLFFALSVMAGCSEENAAYSGPDYVMFSDTLQTIAIQNGDTYYDIPVTAAAACNYDRTYSVEVVDKGSNAIEGVHYDLQSNNVTIKAGERSSSIKIRGHYDNFEDTDSIGVMLRLTSSKDKIWNLYGRDTKVVLVKVCPFDINTFVGYAVLTSTFFTDYMQTTEMRLLTTEKDPEVENGIILKNFLYDGYDIKVSFNTDNPLQPLLEMEPQVVGSTAEAFQGSVWGDDKLRVMNTTGAISYYNVCQNFFFQYMTFYVNGVGTVGTYANVVEWISKEEYDYLKKQGY
;
A
#
# COMPACT_ATOMS: atom_id res chain seq x y z
N MET A 1 22.01 65.25 4.85
CA MET A 1 21.55 64.56 6.07
C MET A 1 20.39 63.58 5.86
N LYS A 2 19.33 63.86 5.10
CA LYS A 2 18.20 62.93 4.91
C LYS A 2 18.52 61.57 4.18
N ARG A 3 19.54 61.53 3.35
CA ARG A 3 19.95 60.28 2.65
C ARG A 3 20.80 59.36 3.52
N LEU A 4 21.56 59.84 4.45
CA LEU A 4 22.37 59.06 5.40
C LEU A 4 21.50 58.33 6.43
N LEU A 5 20.44 59.00 6.91
CA LEU A 5 19.51 58.37 7.87
C LEU A 5 18.70 57.20 7.24
N LYS A 6 18.38 57.31 5.92
CA LYS A 6 17.64 56.23 5.23
C LYS A 6 18.46 54.96 5.07
N ASN A 7 19.76 55.10 4.80
CA ASN A 7 20.68 53.98 4.66
C ASN A 7 21.01 53.32 6.03
N TRP A 8 21.04 54.10 7.13
CA TRP A 8 21.27 53.55 8.44
C TRP A 8 20.05 52.75 8.95
N GLY A 9 18.82 53.22 8.65
CA GLY A 9 17.60 52.48 8.98
C GLY A 9 17.51 51.15 8.25
N MET A 10 17.94 51.06 6.99
CA MET A 10 17.99 49.84 6.19
C MET A 10 19.06 48.86 6.68
N LEU A 11 20.19 49.38 7.18
CA LEU A 11 21.27 48.58 7.76
C LEU A 11 20.86 47.98 9.11
N PHE A 12 20.14 48.73 9.95
CA PHE A 12 19.63 48.26 11.24
C PHE A 12 18.53 47.22 11.05
N PHE A 13 17.68 47.34 10.03
CA PHE A 13 16.65 46.35 9.72
C PHE A 13 17.26 45.06 9.17
N ALA A 14 18.31 45.14 8.36
CA ALA A 14 19.03 43.98 7.85
C ALA A 14 19.80 43.23 8.95
N LEU A 15 20.33 43.92 9.98
CA LEU A 15 20.99 43.25 11.11
C LEU A 15 19.99 42.61 12.10
N SER A 16 18.78 43.13 12.23
CA SER A 16 17.76 42.49 13.10
C SER A 16 17.13 41.23 12.56
N VAL A 17 17.21 40.99 11.24
CA VAL A 17 16.74 39.74 10.59
C VAL A 17 17.73 38.57 10.76
N MET A 18 19.00 38.87 11.05
CA MET A 18 20.03 37.87 11.32
C MET A 18 20.08 37.32 12.74
N ALA A 19 19.32 37.91 13.67
CA ALA A 19 19.24 37.49 15.07
C ALA A 19 18.07 36.54 15.36
N GLY A 20 17.35 36.08 14.34
CA GLY A 20 16.28 35.13 14.45
C GLY A 20 16.76 33.69 14.22
N CYS A 21 16.52 32.86 15.22
CA CYS A 21 16.70 31.41 15.27
C CYS A 21 18.15 30.93 15.46
N SER A 22 18.70 31.16 16.65
CA SER A 22 19.37 30.04 17.30
C SER A 22 18.26 29.19 17.94
N GLU A 23 17.74 28.17 17.23
CA GLU A 23 17.09 27.08 17.91
C GLU A 23 18.18 26.43 18.78
N GLU A 24 18.22 26.83 20.06
CA GLU A 24 18.79 25.98 21.08
C GLU A 24 17.96 24.71 21.03
N ASN A 25 18.46 23.68 20.32
CA ASN A 25 17.92 22.33 20.42
C ASN A 25 17.94 21.99 21.91
N ALA A 26 16.79 22.13 22.57
CA ALA A 26 16.66 21.80 23.99
C ALA A 26 17.06 20.34 24.13
N ALA A 27 18.26 20.10 24.62
CA ALA A 27 18.75 18.75 24.83
C ALA A 27 17.81 18.09 25.83
N TYR A 28 17.24 16.94 25.47
CA TYR A 28 16.40 16.16 26.37
C TYR A 28 17.19 15.86 27.65
N SER A 29 16.69 16.33 28.79
CA SER A 29 17.29 16.15 30.13
C SER A 29 16.48 15.21 31.04
N GLY A 30 15.47 14.55 30.49
CA GLY A 30 14.62 13.61 31.22
C GLY A 30 15.25 12.23 31.42
N PRO A 31 14.50 11.29 32.03
CA PRO A 31 14.95 9.90 32.18
C PRO A 31 15.23 9.24 30.83
N ASP A 32 16.21 8.36 30.81
CA ASP A 32 16.59 7.59 29.63
C ASP A 32 15.58 6.44 29.41
N TYR A 33 14.41 6.79 28.87
CA TYR A 33 13.38 5.84 28.53
C TYR A 33 13.74 5.08 27.25
N VAL A 34 13.38 3.79 27.20
CA VAL A 34 13.46 2.93 26.03
C VAL A 34 12.05 2.49 25.63
N MET A 35 11.82 2.37 24.33
CA MET A 35 10.51 2.01 23.76
C MET A 35 10.67 1.39 22.38
N PHE A 36 9.68 0.62 21.92
CA PHE A 36 9.52 0.39 20.48
C PHE A 36 9.19 1.71 19.78
N SER A 37 9.74 1.92 18.59
CA SER A 37 9.50 3.15 17.82
C SER A 37 8.03 3.27 17.39
N ASP A 38 7.40 2.12 17.10
CA ASP A 38 6.00 2.02 16.67
C ASP A 38 5.24 1.00 17.52
N THR A 39 3.97 1.26 17.78
CA THR A 39 3.08 0.34 18.50
C THR A 39 2.44 -0.71 17.59
N LEU A 40 2.46 -0.47 16.28
CA LEU A 40 1.99 -1.38 15.24
C LEU A 40 2.91 -1.29 14.03
N GLN A 41 3.39 -2.43 13.57
CA GLN A 41 4.19 -2.55 12.35
C GLN A 41 3.61 -3.65 11.48
N THR A 42 3.58 -3.43 10.16
CA THR A 42 3.20 -4.47 9.19
C THR A 42 4.44 -4.81 8.35
N ILE A 43 4.74 -6.08 8.24
CA ILE A 43 5.89 -6.61 7.52
C ILE A 43 5.41 -7.49 6.39
N ALA A 44 5.85 -7.18 5.16
CA ALA A 44 5.61 -8.00 3.99
C ALA A 44 6.55 -9.21 4.01
N ILE A 45 6.00 -10.40 4.21
CA ILE A 45 6.78 -11.65 4.16
C ILE A 45 6.83 -12.11 2.71
N GLN A 46 8.02 -12.01 2.13
CA GLN A 46 8.33 -12.47 0.78
C GLN A 46 9.08 -13.81 0.84
N ASN A 47 9.06 -14.54 -0.25
CA ASN A 47 9.84 -15.77 -0.36
C ASN A 47 11.35 -15.46 -0.21
N GLY A 48 12.00 -16.06 0.77
CA GLY A 48 13.41 -15.87 1.08
C GLY A 48 13.70 -15.80 2.58
N ASP A 49 15.00 -15.76 2.92
CA ASP A 49 15.50 -15.75 4.32
C ASP A 49 15.78 -14.34 4.84
N THR A 50 14.93 -13.37 4.52
CA THR A 50 15.12 -11.97 4.90
C THR A 50 14.67 -11.72 6.33
N TYR A 51 15.53 -11.09 7.12
CA TYR A 51 15.21 -10.54 8.43
C TYR A 51 14.79 -9.07 8.29
N TYR A 52 13.70 -8.72 8.96
CA TYR A 52 13.17 -7.37 9.04
C TYR A 52 13.43 -6.75 10.40
N ASP A 53 13.68 -5.45 10.43
CA ASP A 53 13.99 -4.71 11.64
C ASP A 53 12.72 -4.23 12.36
N ILE A 54 12.67 -4.48 13.67
CA ILE A 54 11.67 -3.91 14.58
C ILE A 54 12.40 -2.89 15.44
N PRO A 55 12.27 -1.59 15.17
CA PRO A 55 13.09 -0.57 15.80
C PRO A 55 12.76 -0.37 17.27
N VAL A 56 13.82 -0.27 18.09
CA VAL A 56 13.76 0.10 19.50
C VAL A 56 14.58 1.35 19.71
N THR A 57 13.98 2.37 20.32
CA THR A 57 14.56 3.71 20.46
C THR A 57 14.69 4.09 21.93
N ALA A 58 15.73 4.83 22.27
CA ALA A 58 15.94 5.42 23.59
C ALA A 58 15.85 6.95 23.55
N ALA A 59 15.29 7.55 24.58
CA ALA A 59 15.13 9.00 24.70
C ALA A 59 16.49 9.75 24.72
N ALA A 60 17.56 9.12 25.24
CA ALA A 60 18.88 9.72 25.30
C ALA A 60 19.96 8.72 24.89
N ALA A 61 21.08 9.24 24.36
CA ALA A 61 22.30 8.46 24.19
C ALA A 61 23.02 8.33 25.54
N CYS A 62 23.63 7.15 25.78
CA CYS A 62 24.44 6.88 26.97
C CYS A 62 25.87 6.51 26.53
N ASN A 63 26.83 6.64 27.45
CA ASN A 63 28.22 6.29 27.23
C ASN A 63 28.53 4.82 27.51
N TYR A 64 27.52 3.96 27.62
CA TYR A 64 27.62 2.51 27.84
C TYR A 64 26.54 1.77 27.03
N ASP A 65 26.82 0.48 26.76
CA ASP A 65 25.86 -0.40 26.10
C ASP A 65 24.66 -0.70 27.00
N ARG A 66 23.46 -0.71 26.44
CA ARG A 66 22.19 -0.99 27.12
C ARG A 66 21.49 -2.17 26.47
N THR A 67 21.27 -3.23 27.23
CA THR A 67 20.60 -4.43 26.74
C THR A 67 19.24 -4.57 27.40
N TYR A 68 18.22 -4.82 26.62
CA TYR A 68 16.83 -5.04 27.03
C TYR A 68 16.39 -6.39 26.50
N SER A 69 15.61 -7.12 27.30
CA SER A 69 15.00 -8.37 26.86
C SER A 69 13.67 -8.09 26.18
N VAL A 70 13.31 -8.95 25.25
CA VAL A 70 12.03 -8.94 24.54
C VAL A 70 11.33 -10.27 24.78
N GLU A 71 10.08 -10.21 25.17
CA GLU A 71 9.21 -11.37 25.35
C GLU A 71 8.04 -11.33 24.37
N VAL A 72 7.57 -12.49 23.95
CA VAL A 72 6.32 -12.65 23.23
C VAL A 72 5.18 -12.66 24.21
N VAL A 73 4.14 -11.88 23.96
CA VAL A 73 2.93 -11.82 24.77
C VAL A 73 1.83 -12.61 24.08
N ASP A 74 1.37 -13.71 24.67
CA ASP A 74 0.33 -14.59 24.09
C ASP A 74 -0.96 -13.84 23.81
N LYS A 75 -1.35 -12.95 24.71
CA LYS A 75 -2.53 -12.11 24.50
C LYS A 75 -2.29 -11.10 23.39
N GLY A 76 -2.93 -11.32 22.25
CA GLY A 76 -2.80 -10.49 21.05
C GLY A 76 -1.85 -11.06 20.00
N SER A 77 -1.22 -12.21 20.28
CA SER A 77 -0.47 -13.01 19.32
C SER A 77 -1.30 -14.18 18.81
N ASN A 78 -1.29 -14.40 17.49
CA ASN A 78 -1.75 -15.62 16.85
C ASN A 78 -0.65 -16.24 15.98
N ALA A 79 0.51 -15.57 15.85
CA ALA A 79 1.71 -16.13 15.27
C ALA A 79 2.41 -17.07 16.27
N ILE A 80 2.99 -18.15 15.78
CA ILE A 80 3.71 -19.18 16.57
C ILE A 80 5.17 -19.14 16.15
N GLU A 81 6.07 -18.92 17.12
CA GLU A 81 7.53 -18.95 16.90
C GLU A 81 7.98 -20.36 16.45
N GLY A 82 8.90 -20.42 15.50
CA GLY A 82 9.35 -21.66 14.86
C GLY A 82 8.39 -22.23 13.81
N VAL A 83 7.14 -21.72 13.72
CA VAL A 83 6.18 -22.09 12.69
C VAL A 83 5.98 -20.95 11.70
N HIS A 84 5.56 -19.78 12.19
CA HIS A 84 5.27 -18.64 11.34
C HIS A 84 6.42 -17.64 11.26
N TYR A 85 7.26 -17.58 12.33
CA TYR A 85 8.39 -16.65 12.38
C TYR A 85 9.49 -17.15 13.30
N ASP A 86 10.69 -16.55 13.14
CA ASP A 86 11.79 -16.62 14.08
C ASP A 86 12.23 -15.22 14.51
N LEU A 87 12.56 -15.05 15.79
CA LEU A 87 13.34 -13.92 16.26
C LEU A 87 14.83 -14.26 16.20
N GLN A 88 15.66 -13.37 15.65
CA GLN A 88 17.11 -13.58 15.64
C GLN A 88 17.69 -13.59 17.07
N SER A 89 17.08 -12.82 17.97
CA SER A 89 17.45 -12.72 19.38
C SER A 89 16.29 -12.20 20.20
N ASN A 90 16.15 -12.69 21.42
CA ASN A 90 15.21 -12.19 22.41
C ASN A 90 15.79 -11.00 23.23
N ASN A 91 16.89 -10.41 22.77
CA ASN A 91 17.51 -9.25 23.37
C ASN A 91 17.87 -8.22 22.31
N VAL A 92 17.74 -6.95 22.66
CA VAL A 92 18.18 -5.82 21.86
C VAL A 92 19.20 -5.02 22.64
N THR A 93 20.33 -4.69 21.99
CA THR A 93 21.40 -3.88 22.59
C THR A 93 21.54 -2.57 21.83
N ILE A 94 21.31 -1.46 22.53
CA ILE A 94 21.61 -0.11 22.05
C ILE A 94 23.04 0.19 22.48
N LYS A 95 23.94 0.42 21.52
CA LYS A 95 25.35 0.65 21.77
C LYS A 95 25.62 2.01 22.42
N ALA A 96 26.78 2.12 23.07
CA ALA A 96 27.27 3.39 23.62
C ALA A 96 27.28 4.48 22.53
N GLY A 97 26.73 5.65 22.83
CA GLY A 97 26.59 6.76 21.90
C GLY A 97 25.38 6.69 20.97
N GLU A 98 24.70 5.55 20.86
CA GLU A 98 23.53 5.36 20.01
C GLU A 98 22.22 5.59 20.75
N ARG A 99 21.16 5.86 19.99
CA ARG A 99 19.80 6.04 20.50
C ARG A 99 18.83 5.00 19.99
N SER A 100 19.22 4.15 19.05
CA SER A 100 18.37 3.15 18.45
C SER A 100 19.09 1.85 18.19
N SER A 101 18.36 0.78 18.14
CA SER A 101 18.75 -0.55 17.68
C SER A 101 17.50 -1.27 17.20
N SER A 102 17.58 -2.52 16.77
CA SER A 102 16.42 -3.29 16.31
C SER A 102 16.45 -4.73 16.78
N ILE A 103 15.24 -5.28 16.99
CA ILE A 103 15.00 -6.72 17.00
C ILE A 103 14.82 -7.14 15.54
N LYS A 104 15.34 -8.31 15.19
CA LYS A 104 15.18 -8.84 13.84
C LYS A 104 14.22 -10.02 13.86
N ILE A 105 13.20 -9.96 12.98
CA ILE A 105 12.19 -11.00 12.78
C ILE A 105 12.26 -11.49 11.33
N ARG A 106 12.10 -12.80 11.13
CA ARG A 106 11.97 -13.44 9.83
C ARG A 106 10.67 -14.22 9.80
N GLY A 107 9.87 -14.05 8.74
CA GLY A 107 8.68 -14.87 8.51
C GLY A 107 9.00 -16.13 7.70
N HIS A 108 8.27 -17.22 7.94
CA HIS A 108 8.36 -18.47 7.19
C HIS A 108 7.30 -18.49 6.09
N TYR A 109 7.63 -17.95 4.93
CA TYR A 109 6.71 -17.68 3.80
C TYR A 109 5.76 -18.84 3.46
N ASP A 110 6.27 -20.08 3.42
CA ASP A 110 5.50 -21.26 3.04
C ASP A 110 4.44 -21.68 4.08
N ASN A 111 4.54 -21.14 5.31
CA ASN A 111 3.63 -21.45 6.41
C ASN A 111 2.51 -20.42 6.57
N PHE A 112 2.37 -19.49 5.61
CA PHE A 112 1.27 -18.53 5.56
C PHE A 112 0.29 -18.92 4.45
N GLU A 113 -1.00 -18.89 4.75
CA GLU A 113 -2.05 -18.89 3.73
C GLU A 113 -2.04 -17.56 2.96
N ASP A 114 -2.59 -17.53 1.75
CA ASP A 114 -2.54 -16.33 0.88
C ASP A 114 -3.35 -15.14 1.39
N THR A 115 -4.24 -15.38 2.35
CA THR A 115 -5.08 -14.36 3.00
C THR A 115 -4.70 -14.11 4.45
N ASP A 116 -3.66 -14.77 4.96
CA ASP A 116 -3.29 -14.67 6.37
C ASP A 116 -2.72 -13.30 6.72
N SER A 117 -3.22 -12.78 7.83
CA SER A 117 -2.66 -11.66 8.56
C SER A 117 -2.40 -12.10 9.99
N ILE A 118 -1.19 -12.59 10.23
CA ILE A 118 -0.78 -13.18 11.50
C ILE A 118 0.01 -12.16 12.29
N GLY A 119 -0.30 -11.99 13.58
CA GLY A 119 0.33 -11.01 14.44
C GLY A 119 1.05 -11.60 15.63
N VAL A 120 2.19 -11.02 15.99
CA VAL A 120 2.90 -11.26 17.24
C VAL A 120 2.96 -9.98 18.07
N MET A 121 2.68 -10.09 19.35
CA MET A 121 2.81 -9.01 20.31
C MET A 121 4.15 -9.16 21.04
N LEU A 122 5.04 -8.19 20.88
CA LEU A 122 6.32 -8.13 21.53
C LEU A 122 6.30 -7.12 22.68
N ARG A 123 6.98 -7.44 23.77
CA ARG A 123 7.10 -6.61 24.95
C ARG A 123 8.55 -6.42 25.37
N LEU A 124 8.96 -5.18 25.57
CA LEU A 124 10.23 -4.88 26.22
C LEU A 124 10.14 -5.17 27.71
N THR A 125 11.14 -5.91 28.22
CA THR A 125 11.31 -6.19 29.64
C THR A 125 12.68 -5.73 30.11
N SER A 126 12.75 -5.19 31.33
CA SER A 126 13.99 -4.76 31.97
C SER A 126 13.85 -4.83 33.48
N SER A 127 14.90 -5.22 34.16
CA SER A 127 15.01 -5.15 35.62
C SER A 127 15.17 -3.72 36.17
N LYS A 128 15.36 -2.74 35.30
CA LYS A 128 15.58 -1.32 35.65
C LYS A 128 14.46 -0.51 34.99
N ASP A 129 13.61 0.15 35.76
CA ASP A 129 12.40 0.91 35.39
C ASP A 129 12.61 2.03 34.36
N LYS A 130 13.27 1.74 33.24
CA LYS A 130 13.54 2.70 32.15
C LYS A 130 12.72 2.43 30.89
N ILE A 131 11.70 1.58 30.98
CA ILE A 131 10.78 1.33 29.88
C ILE A 131 9.65 2.32 29.97
N TRP A 132 9.30 2.97 28.85
CA TRP A 132 8.16 3.87 28.81
C TRP A 132 6.85 3.07 28.79
N ASN A 133 6.26 2.93 29.97
CA ASN A 133 5.08 2.07 30.17
C ASN A 133 3.80 2.62 29.52
N LEU A 134 3.72 3.91 29.19
CA LEU A 134 2.53 4.52 28.59
C LEU A 134 2.49 4.29 27.08
N TYR A 135 3.65 4.33 26.42
CA TYR A 135 3.76 4.20 24.97
C TYR A 135 5.03 3.43 24.62
N GLY A 136 4.90 2.42 23.74
CA GLY A 136 6.05 1.74 23.18
C GLY A 136 6.72 0.68 24.07
N ARG A 137 6.10 0.28 25.18
CA ARG A 137 6.50 -0.93 25.89
C ARG A 137 6.20 -2.19 25.06
N ASP A 138 5.04 -2.18 24.41
CA ASP A 138 4.54 -3.26 23.59
C ASP A 138 4.45 -2.78 22.12
N THR A 139 4.72 -3.67 21.18
CA THR A 139 4.46 -3.47 19.76
C THR A 139 3.77 -4.68 19.18
N LYS A 140 2.78 -4.48 18.31
CA LYS A 140 2.19 -5.53 17.50
C LYS A 140 2.87 -5.55 16.13
N VAL A 141 3.46 -6.69 15.77
CA VAL A 141 4.03 -6.92 14.45
C VAL A 141 3.05 -7.81 13.68
N VAL A 142 2.52 -7.30 12.59
CA VAL A 142 1.63 -8.03 11.68
C VAL A 142 2.46 -8.52 10.52
N LEU A 143 2.46 -9.82 10.30
CA LEU A 143 3.16 -10.51 9.22
C LEU A 143 2.13 -10.83 8.13
N VAL A 144 2.35 -10.32 6.92
CA VAL A 144 1.46 -10.49 5.78
C VAL A 144 2.22 -11.15 4.65
N LYS A 145 1.73 -12.29 4.16
CA LYS A 145 2.29 -12.94 2.98
C LYS A 145 2.10 -12.06 1.75
N VAL A 146 3.16 -11.85 1.00
CA VAL A 146 3.13 -11.09 -0.25
C VAL A 146 3.78 -11.92 -1.36
N CYS A 147 3.00 -12.27 -2.36
CA CYS A 147 3.50 -12.98 -3.54
C CYS A 147 4.34 -12.05 -4.42
N PRO A 148 5.45 -12.54 -5.00
CA PRO A 148 6.26 -11.76 -5.93
C PRO A 148 5.42 -11.29 -7.11
N PHE A 149 5.54 -10.02 -7.48
CA PHE A 149 4.86 -9.52 -8.67
C PHE A 149 5.48 -10.11 -9.93
N ASP A 150 4.64 -10.68 -10.78
CA ASP A 150 4.97 -11.08 -12.14
C ASP A 150 3.83 -10.62 -13.06
N ILE A 151 4.14 -9.72 -13.98
CA ILE A 151 3.16 -9.21 -14.96
C ILE A 151 2.54 -10.31 -15.80
N ASN A 152 3.24 -11.44 -15.99
CA ASN A 152 2.71 -12.59 -16.74
C ASN A 152 1.49 -13.24 -16.07
N THR A 153 1.34 -13.07 -14.75
CA THR A 153 0.16 -13.50 -13.99
C THR A 153 -1.13 -12.83 -14.49
N PHE A 154 -0.99 -11.61 -15.00
CA PHE A 154 -2.08 -10.75 -15.46
C PHE A 154 -2.20 -10.70 -16.98
N VAL A 155 -1.68 -11.71 -17.68
CA VAL A 155 -1.73 -11.85 -19.15
C VAL A 155 -2.43 -13.15 -19.53
N GLY A 156 -3.36 -13.08 -20.48
CA GLY A 156 -4.08 -14.23 -20.99
C GLY A 156 -5.59 -14.08 -20.90
N TYR A 157 -6.23 -15.01 -20.20
CA TYR A 157 -7.69 -15.11 -20.12
C TYR A 157 -8.20 -14.62 -18.78
N ALA A 158 -9.26 -13.83 -18.81
CA ALA A 158 -9.84 -13.25 -17.59
C ALA A 158 -11.36 -13.17 -17.67
N VAL A 159 -11.98 -13.03 -16.50
CA VAL A 159 -13.41 -12.75 -16.33
C VAL A 159 -13.55 -11.38 -15.70
N LEU A 160 -14.39 -10.54 -16.28
CA LEU A 160 -14.82 -9.28 -15.72
C LEU A 160 -16.20 -9.43 -15.09
N THR A 161 -16.33 -9.04 -13.84
CA THR A 161 -17.60 -8.78 -13.17
C THR A 161 -17.68 -7.30 -12.83
N SER A 162 -18.81 -6.65 -13.11
CA SER A 162 -18.96 -5.22 -12.92
C SER A 162 -20.37 -4.87 -12.40
N THR A 163 -20.43 -3.95 -11.43
CA THR A 163 -21.72 -3.40 -11.00
C THR A 163 -22.38 -2.52 -12.08
N PHE A 164 -21.62 -2.09 -13.09
CA PHE A 164 -22.15 -1.43 -14.28
C PHE A 164 -23.12 -2.31 -15.07
N PHE A 165 -22.90 -3.63 -15.08
CA PHE A 165 -23.78 -4.59 -15.77
C PHE A 165 -25.20 -4.54 -15.23
N THR A 166 -25.37 -4.43 -13.91
CA THR A 166 -26.69 -4.36 -13.27
C THR A 166 -27.54 -3.19 -13.79
N ASP A 167 -26.91 -2.06 -14.03
CA ASP A 167 -27.64 -0.83 -14.42
C ASP A 167 -27.82 -0.71 -15.94
N TYR A 168 -26.82 -1.13 -16.73
CA TYR A 168 -26.77 -0.83 -18.16
C TYR A 168 -26.68 -2.06 -19.08
N MET A 169 -26.33 -3.22 -18.53
CA MET A 169 -26.15 -4.47 -19.28
C MET A 169 -26.85 -5.63 -18.55
N GLN A 170 -28.15 -5.46 -18.25
CA GLN A 170 -28.94 -6.31 -17.34
C GLN A 170 -28.96 -7.81 -17.65
N THR A 171 -28.60 -8.22 -18.86
CA THR A 171 -28.48 -9.65 -19.27
C THR A 171 -27.07 -10.17 -19.13
N THR A 172 -26.12 -9.35 -18.70
CA THR A 172 -24.71 -9.70 -18.58
C THR A 172 -24.37 -9.90 -17.12
N GLU A 173 -24.02 -11.11 -16.71
CA GLU A 173 -23.55 -11.42 -15.36
C GLU A 173 -22.03 -11.25 -15.27
N MET A 174 -21.31 -11.67 -16.29
CA MET A 174 -19.87 -11.56 -16.45
C MET A 174 -19.49 -11.39 -17.92
N ARG A 175 -18.26 -10.95 -18.16
CA ARG A 175 -17.70 -10.83 -19.51
C ARG A 175 -16.34 -11.51 -19.60
N LEU A 176 -16.13 -12.29 -20.63
CA LEU A 176 -14.85 -12.93 -20.91
C LEU A 176 -13.91 -11.93 -21.60
N LEU A 177 -12.72 -11.79 -21.06
CA LEU A 177 -11.68 -10.90 -21.57
C LEU A 177 -10.44 -11.68 -21.99
N THR A 178 -9.66 -11.07 -22.86
CA THR A 178 -8.26 -11.40 -23.05
C THR A 178 -7.39 -10.21 -22.68
N THR A 179 -6.23 -10.48 -22.12
CA THR A 179 -5.30 -9.45 -21.67
C THR A 179 -3.92 -9.67 -22.27
N GLU A 180 -3.22 -8.58 -22.55
CA GLU A 180 -1.85 -8.60 -23.04
C GLU A 180 -1.02 -7.51 -22.35
N LYS A 181 0.31 -7.64 -22.37
CA LYS A 181 1.19 -6.59 -21.84
C LYS A 181 1.04 -5.31 -22.65
N ASP A 182 1.03 -4.16 -21.95
CA ASP A 182 1.17 -2.87 -22.63
C ASP A 182 2.64 -2.68 -23.03
N PRO A 183 2.97 -2.55 -24.32
CA PRO A 183 4.35 -2.34 -24.75
C PRO A 183 4.90 -0.95 -24.41
N GLU A 184 4.05 -0.01 -24.01
CA GLU A 184 4.40 1.38 -23.74
C GLU A 184 4.58 1.68 -22.24
N VAL A 185 4.01 0.84 -21.38
CA VAL A 185 3.98 1.07 -19.93
C VAL A 185 4.56 -0.14 -19.19
N GLU A 186 5.63 0.10 -18.43
CA GLU A 186 6.18 -0.90 -17.53
C GLU A 186 5.10 -1.33 -16.51
N ASN A 187 4.97 -2.62 -16.29
CA ASN A 187 3.91 -3.19 -15.45
C ASN A 187 2.49 -2.78 -15.88
N GLY A 188 2.30 -2.49 -17.18
CA GLY A 188 1.00 -2.20 -17.77
C GLY A 188 0.41 -3.38 -18.52
N ILE A 189 -0.92 -3.47 -18.55
CA ILE A 189 -1.67 -4.43 -19.37
C ILE A 189 -2.77 -3.72 -20.16
N ILE A 190 -3.16 -4.35 -21.27
CA ILE A 190 -4.30 -3.97 -22.09
C ILE A 190 -5.38 -5.04 -21.90
N LEU A 191 -6.56 -4.64 -21.42
CA LEU A 191 -7.74 -5.50 -21.34
C LEU A 191 -8.55 -5.29 -22.64
N LYS A 192 -8.66 -6.34 -23.43
CA LYS A 192 -9.33 -6.30 -24.74
C LYS A 192 -10.85 -6.34 -24.58
N ASN A 193 -11.56 -5.46 -25.33
CA ASN A 193 -13.02 -5.42 -25.36
C ASN A 193 -13.64 -5.34 -23.95
N PHE A 194 -13.17 -4.42 -23.12
CA PHE A 194 -13.45 -4.39 -21.67
C PHE A 194 -14.95 -4.45 -21.34
N LEU A 195 -15.75 -3.46 -21.75
CA LEU A 195 -17.21 -3.46 -21.58
C LEU A 195 -17.94 -3.71 -22.88
N TYR A 196 -17.44 -3.14 -23.97
CA TYR A 196 -18.01 -3.23 -25.31
C TYR A 196 -16.96 -3.66 -26.31
N ASP A 197 -17.38 -4.33 -27.38
CA ASP A 197 -16.47 -4.78 -28.42
C ASP A 197 -15.80 -3.59 -29.12
N GLY A 198 -14.48 -3.69 -29.30
CA GLY A 198 -13.68 -2.63 -29.92
C GLY A 198 -13.17 -1.56 -28.95
N TYR A 199 -13.48 -1.67 -27.65
CA TYR A 199 -13.00 -0.73 -26.64
C TYR A 199 -12.08 -1.46 -25.65
N ASP A 200 -10.79 -1.28 -25.86
CA ASP A 200 -9.75 -1.77 -24.97
C ASP A 200 -9.48 -0.73 -23.88
N ILE A 201 -9.07 -1.17 -22.69
CA ILE A 201 -8.56 -0.29 -21.65
C ILE A 201 -7.17 -0.70 -21.19
N LYS A 202 -6.40 0.29 -20.74
CA LYS A 202 -5.06 0.12 -20.18
C LYS A 202 -5.09 0.37 -18.69
N VAL A 203 -4.44 -0.49 -17.94
CA VAL A 203 -4.19 -0.30 -16.50
C VAL A 203 -2.73 -0.63 -16.20
N SER A 204 -2.18 -0.01 -15.16
CA SER A 204 -0.84 -0.29 -14.67
C SER A 204 -0.84 -0.66 -13.20
N PHE A 205 0.12 -1.49 -12.83
CA PHE A 205 0.32 -2.01 -11.49
C PHE A 205 1.43 -1.22 -10.80
N ASN A 206 1.10 -0.51 -9.74
CA ASN A 206 2.10 0.15 -8.90
C ASN A 206 2.73 -0.90 -7.96
N THR A 207 4.01 -1.18 -8.17
CA THR A 207 4.77 -2.22 -7.45
C THR A 207 5.70 -1.67 -6.39
N ASP A 208 5.70 -0.35 -6.14
CA ASP A 208 6.63 0.33 -5.23
C ASP A 208 6.48 -0.14 -3.79
N ASN A 209 5.24 -0.42 -3.38
CA ASN A 209 4.95 -0.90 -2.03
C ASN A 209 4.14 -2.19 -2.08
N PRO A 210 4.73 -3.35 -1.77
CA PRO A 210 4.04 -4.64 -1.83
C PRO A 210 2.89 -4.78 -0.82
N LEU A 211 2.85 -3.94 0.23
CA LEU A 211 1.72 -3.87 1.17
C LEU A 211 0.59 -2.95 0.68
N GLN A 212 0.80 -2.24 -0.41
CA GLN A 212 -0.18 -1.35 -1.05
C GLN A 212 -0.16 -1.58 -2.56
N PRO A 213 -0.63 -2.75 -3.04
CA PRO A 213 -0.63 -3.13 -4.45
C PRO A 213 -1.72 -2.34 -5.20
N LEU A 214 -1.43 -1.10 -5.58
CA LEU A 214 -2.39 -0.18 -6.17
C LEU A 214 -2.45 -0.32 -7.70
N LEU A 215 -3.64 -0.07 -8.27
CA LEU A 215 -3.87 0.07 -9.70
C LEU A 215 -3.95 1.54 -10.10
N GLU A 216 -3.36 1.84 -11.24
CA GLU A 216 -3.37 3.15 -11.86
C GLU A 216 -4.00 3.07 -13.26
N MET A 217 -4.70 4.11 -13.65
CA MET A 217 -5.36 4.20 -14.94
C MET A 217 -5.54 5.66 -15.34
N GLU A 218 -5.13 5.99 -16.56
CA GLU A 218 -5.46 7.28 -17.18
C GLU A 218 -6.90 7.27 -17.70
N PRO A 219 -7.55 8.46 -17.80
CA PRO A 219 -8.87 8.55 -18.39
C PRO A 219 -8.92 8.00 -19.82
N GLN A 220 -9.87 7.10 -20.11
CA GLN A 220 -9.98 6.46 -21.43
C GLN A 220 -11.42 6.16 -21.81
N VAL A 221 -11.66 5.89 -23.10
CA VAL A 221 -12.97 5.57 -23.66
C VAL A 221 -13.23 4.08 -23.52
N VAL A 222 -14.40 3.70 -23.01
CA VAL A 222 -14.80 2.29 -22.78
C VAL A 222 -16.03 1.87 -23.57
N GLY A 223 -16.63 2.79 -24.32
CA GLY A 223 -17.82 2.51 -25.11
C GLY A 223 -18.38 3.75 -25.80
N SER A 224 -19.44 3.58 -26.56
CA SER A 224 -20.31 4.62 -27.06
C SER A 224 -21.47 4.85 -26.06
N THR A 225 -21.91 6.10 -25.93
CA THR A 225 -23.12 6.39 -25.12
C THR A 225 -24.37 5.79 -25.76
N ALA A 226 -24.42 5.70 -27.08
CA ALA A 226 -25.52 5.05 -27.80
C ALA A 226 -25.64 3.55 -27.43
N GLU A 227 -24.51 2.84 -27.32
CA GLU A 227 -24.51 1.43 -26.85
C GLU A 227 -24.94 1.33 -25.39
N ALA A 228 -24.38 2.16 -24.52
CA ALA A 228 -24.65 2.11 -23.09
C ALA A 228 -26.08 2.52 -22.73
N PHE A 229 -26.68 3.48 -23.46
CA PHE A 229 -27.92 4.10 -23.10
C PHE A 229 -29.06 3.86 -24.17
N GLN A 230 -29.15 2.64 -24.68
CA GLN A 230 -30.22 2.15 -25.53
C GLN A 230 -30.48 3.05 -26.74
N GLY A 231 -29.43 3.47 -27.45
CA GLY A 231 -29.51 4.32 -28.64
C GLY A 231 -29.46 5.82 -28.36
N SER A 232 -29.35 6.24 -27.09
CA SER A 232 -29.28 7.67 -26.74
C SER A 232 -27.84 8.18 -26.86
N VAL A 233 -27.63 9.13 -27.78
CA VAL A 233 -26.32 9.80 -27.96
C VAL A 233 -26.20 10.97 -26.99
N TRP A 234 -25.20 10.92 -26.12
CA TRP A 234 -24.89 11.98 -25.17
C TRP A 234 -23.53 12.60 -25.48
N GLY A 235 -23.48 13.93 -25.49
CA GLY A 235 -22.24 14.66 -25.75
C GLY A 235 -21.58 14.28 -27.08
N ASP A 236 -20.34 13.77 -27.01
CA ASP A 236 -19.55 13.34 -28.18
C ASP A 236 -19.68 11.84 -28.48
N ASP A 237 -20.72 11.20 -27.97
CA ASP A 237 -20.97 9.75 -28.06
C ASP A 237 -19.82 8.87 -27.49
N LYS A 238 -19.09 9.37 -26.52
CA LYS A 238 -18.00 8.60 -25.89
C LYS A 238 -18.25 8.46 -24.39
N LEU A 239 -18.49 7.22 -23.97
CA LEU A 239 -18.47 6.84 -22.56
C LEU A 239 -17.03 6.66 -22.13
N ARG A 240 -16.65 7.38 -21.08
CA ARG A 240 -15.27 7.38 -20.55
C ARG A 240 -15.23 6.88 -19.12
N VAL A 241 -14.07 6.40 -18.74
CA VAL A 241 -13.75 6.01 -17.35
C VAL A 241 -12.49 6.70 -16.87
N MET A 242 -12.42 6.89 -15.57
CA MET A 242 -11.22 7.31 -14.84
C MET A 242 -11.19 6.65 -13.47
N ASN A 243 -10.05 6.62 -12.82
CA ASN A 243 -9.95 6.22 -11.42
C ASN A 243 -10.85 7.09 -10.54
N THR A 244 -11.57 6.45 -9.62
CA THR A 244 -12.43 7.15 -8.67
C THR A 244 -11.61 7.83 -7.60
N THR A 245 -11.78 9.15 -7.45
CA THR A 245 -11.10 9.91 -6.39
C THR A 245 -11.61 9.47 -5.01
N GLY A 246 -10.68 9.17 -4.11
CA GLY A 246 -10.99 8.77 -2.73
C GLY A 246 -11.38 7.29 -2.56
N ALA A 247 -11.39 6.49 -3.63
CA ALA A 247 -11.53 5.04 -3.57
C ALA A 247 -10.19 4.35 -3.91
N ILE A 248 -9.95 3.22 -3.29
CA ILE A 248 -8.72 2.43 -3.49
C ILE A 248 -9.02 1.32 -4.48
N SER A 249 -8.28 1.34 -5.59
CA SER A 249 -8.24 0.25 -6.58
C SER A 249 -6.94 -0.52 -6.36
N TYR A 250 -7.01 -1.85 -6.29
CA TYR A 250 -5.89 -2.69 -5.91
C TYR A 250 -5.86 -4.02 -6.68
N TYR A 251 -4.73 -4.68 -6.65
CA TYR A 251 -4.55 -6.01 -7.21
C TYR A 251 -4.03 -7.01 -6.16
N ASN A 252 -4.22 -8.30 -6.43
CA ASN A 252 -3.71 -9.38 -5.61
C ASN A 252 -3.01 -10.41 -6.50
N VAL A 253 -1.69 -10.51 -6.38
CA VAL A 253 -0.87 -11.45 -7.16
C VAL A 253 -1.12 -12.89 -6.74
N CYS A 254 -1.32 -13.13 -5.44
CA CYS A 254 -1.51 -14.49 -4.91
C CYS A 254 -2.83 -15.12 -5.38
N GLN A 255 -3.85 -14.30 -5.64
CA GLN A 255 -5.19 -14.72 -6.04
C GLN A 255 -5.54 -14.36 -7.48
N ASN A 256 -4.60 -13.80 -8.24
CA ASN A 256 -4.72 -13.47 -9.66
C ASN A 256 -5.95 -12.64 -10.01
N PHE A 257 -6.21 -11.57 -9.25
CA PHE A 257 -7.30 -10.65 -9.56
C PHE A 257 -6.90 -9.19 -9.33
N PHE A 258 -7.69 -8.29 -9.88
CA PHE A 258 -7.74 -6.92 -9.41
C PHE A 258 -9.17 -6.46 -9.12
N PHE A 259 -9.25 -5.47 -8.23
CA PHE A 259 -10.48 -4.76 -7.89
C PHE A 259 -10.30 -3.28 -8.20
N GLN A 260 -11.20 -2.70 -9.02
CA GLN A 260 -11.07 -1.32 -9.46
C GLN A 260 -12.38 -0.55 -9.37
N TYR A 261 -12.35 0.59 -8.70
CA TYR A 261 -13.41 1.59 -8.76
C TYR A 261 -13.19 2.52 -9.95
N MET A 262 -14.15 2.56 -10.86
CA MET A 262 -14.14 3.44 -12.04
C MET A 262 -15.29 4.42 -11.99
N THR A 263 -14.99 5.71 -12.16
CA THR A 263 -15.99 6.74 -12.41
C THR A 263 -16.24 6.86 -13.91
N PHE A 264 -17.48 6.61 -14.30
CA PHE A 264 -17.95 6.72 -15.69
C PHE A 264 -18.49 8.11 -15.94
N TYR A 265 -18.14 8.70 -17.07
CA TYR A 265 -18.55 10.07 -17.40
C TYR A 265 -18.59 10.32 -18.90
N VAL A 266 -19.30 11.38 -19.28
CA VAL A 266 -19.41 11.90 -20.65
C VAL A 266 -18.95 13.35 -20.64
N ASN A 267 -18.01 13.70 -21.50
CA ASN A 267 -17.49 15.06 -21.59
C ASN A 267 -18.60 16.07 -21.90
N GLY A 268 -18.64 17.16 -21.13
CA GLY A 268 -19.62 18.22 -21.27
C GLY A 268 -21.04 17.88 -20.81
N VAL A 269 -21.28 16.64 -20.37
CA VAL A 269 -22.59 16.19 -19.85
C VAL A 269 -22.50 15.96 -18.33
N GLY A 270 -21.54 15.15 -17.86
CA GLY A 270 -21.34 14.89 -16.44
C GLY A 270 -20.99 13.43 -16.13
N THR A 271 -21.04 13.12 -14.84
CA THR A 271 -20.78 11.78 -14.31
C THR A 271 -22.03 10.90 -14.45
N VAL A 272 -21.85 9.68 -14.96
CA VAL A 272 -22.86 8.64 -15.05
C VAL A 272 -22.99 7.91 -13.72
N GLY A 273 -21.87 7.54 -13.14
CA GLY A 273 -21.79 6.84 -11.85
C GLY A 273 -20.41 6.33 -11.55
N THR A 274 -20.27 5.70 -10.38
CA THR A 274 -19.06 4.99 -9.96
C THR A 274 -19.38 3.52 -9.79
N TYR A 275 -18.60 2.66 -10.42
CA TYR A 275 -18.84 1.23 -10.50
C TYR A 275 -17.62 0.45 -10.04
N ALA A 276 -17.89 -0.64 -9.32
CA ALA A 276 -16.88 -1.61 -8.92
C ALA A 276 -16.70 -2.63 -10.04
N ASN A 277 -15.43 -2.90 -10.37
CA ASN A 277 -15.03 -3.87 -11.38
C ASN A 277 -14.05 -4.85 -10.76
N VAL A 278 -14.30 -6.13 -10.95
CA VAL A 278 -13.39 -7.22 -10.57
C VAL A 278 -12.96 -7.92 -11.84
N VAL A 279 -11.64 -8.06 -12.03
CA VAL A 279 -11.09 -8.88 -13.11
C VAL A 279 -10.28 -10.00 -12.48
N GLU A 280 -10.66 -11.24 -12.80
CA GLU A 280 -10.03 -12.47 -12.31
C GLU A 280 -9.40 -13.22 -13.47
N TRP A 281 -8.13 -13.58 -13.35
CA TRP A 281 -7.44 -14.37 -14.36
C TRP A 281 -7.71 -15.85 -14.15
N ILE A 282 -8.17 -16.50 -15.23
CA ILE A 282 -8.59 -17.89 -15.25
C ILE A 282 -7.75 -18.71 -16.24
N SER A 283 -7.82 -20.02 -16.10
CA SER A 283 -7.19 -20.92 -17.07
C SER A 283 -7.85 -20.85 -18.46
N LYS A 284 -7.11 -21.24 -19.50
CA LYS A 284 -7.69 -21.35 -20.84
C LYS A 284 -8.84 -22.36 -20.90
N GLU A 285 -8.73 -23.44 -20.16
CA GLU A 285 -9.76 -24.48 -20.08
C GLU A 285 -11.05 -23.94 -19.50
N GLU A 286 -10.97 -23.16 -18.45
CA GLU A 286 -12.11 -22.49 -17.80
C GLU A 286 -12.73 -21.43 -18.71
N TYR A 287 -11.89 -20.60 -19.35
CA TYR A 287 -12.34 -19.64 -20.36
C TYR A 287 -13.12 -20.31 -21.49
N ASP A 288 -12.58 -21.39 -22.08
CA ASP A 288 -13.22 -22.13 -23.15
C ASP A 288 -14.52 -22.81 -22.69
N TYR A 289 -14.58 -23.24 -21.42
CA TYR A 289 -15.80 -23.77 -20.82
C TYR A 289 -16.88 -22.70 -20.69
N LEU A 290 -16.57 -21.56 -20.09
CA LEU A 290 -17.52 -20.44 -19.92
C LEU A 290 -18.01 -19.92 -21.27
N LYS A 291 -17.14 -19.80 -22.26
CA LYS A 291 -17.49 -19.41 -23.62
C LYS A 291 -18.51 -20.36 -24.28
N LYS A 292 -18.41 -21.67 -24.02
CA LYS A 292 -19.39 -22.68 -24.50
C LYS A 292 -20.74 -22.55 -23.77
N GLN A 293 -20.77 -21.99 -22.56
CA GLN A 293 -22.01 -21.71 -21.83
C GLN A 293 -22.72 -20.45 -22.32
N GLY A 294 -22.08 -19.65 -23.18
CA GLY A 294 -22.66 -18.45 -23.76
C GLY A 294 -22.26 -17.12 -23.11
N TYR A 295 -21.24 -17.17 -22.26
CA TYR A 295 -20.60 -15.96 -21.70
C TYR A 295 -19.65 -15.30 -22.69
#